data_da51d8ade3ba66f5cc6fbe2f458f4fc5
#
_entry.id   da51d8ade3ba66f5cc6fbe2f458f4fc5
#
_cell.length_a   1.000
_cell.length_b   1.000
_cell.length_c   1.000
_cell.angle_alpha   90.00
_cell.angle_beta   90.00
_cell.angle_gamma   90.00
#
_symmetry.space_group_name_H-M   'P 1'
#
loop_
_entity.id
_entity.type
_entity.pdbx_description
1 polymer ?
#
loop_
_entity_poly.entity_id
_entity_poly.type
_entity_poly.pdbx_seq_one_letter_code
_entity_poly.pdbx_strand_id
1 'polypeptide(L)'
;DDTLAYTLPTSALRYGNGRTPEEIGDKWRELAADAIVLAEADPAGPDFSEYDSYLIIHAGLGHETGQLNDIRSVYLSAADLAEYGGPLVVDAGSHLIEDLWILPEAVDDRGRAGLNGLLAKFFGHQLGLPGLSNFGDGLPGVGGGGLMDVGANRIGFVLHDDQLDFVFGTVPPHPLAWTKAQLGWIEAVTIQRDTTITILAGDRVPVAGSAAAQAVRVPLSPSESLWLENRQQRSRTEAELPAGVTVPFSGLELGWIEPSEAQFSHTITEAESDSLAGRGAGVWLGADEYDAFVPSSGLLIWHVDDTIIDGTPEGFNNNRERPGLVLKEADGYRDIGNRYFDRQDLTEGTRGDAFFAGFAA
;
A
#
# COMPACT_ATOMS: atom_id res chain seq x y z
N ASP A 1 -2.56 26.47 10.86
CA ASP A 1 -2.16 27.45 9.82
C ASP A 1 -1.34 26.71 8.78
N ASP A 2 -1.90 26.53 7.60
CA ASP A 2 -1.55 25.52 6.58
C ASP A 2 -0.33 25.91 5.72
N THR A 3 0.65 26.64 6.23
CA THR A 3 1.63 27.31 5.38
C THR A 3 3.08 27.14 5.82
N LEU A 4 3.41 26.13 6.60
CA LEU A 4 4.81 25.85 6.92
C LEU A 4 5.47 25.07 5.77
N ALA A 5 5.68 25.76 4.65
CA ALA A 5 6.52 25.26 3.58
C ALA A 5 7.91 25.83 3.70
N TYR A 6 8.91 24.97 3.85
CA TYR A 6 10.31 25.38 3.97
C TYR A 6 11.04 25.25 2.63
N THR A 7 11.85 26.26 2.30
CA THR A 7 12.73 26.18 1.13
C THR A 7 14.08 25.61 1.55
N LEU A 8 14.36 24.40 1.09
CA LEU A 8 15.60 23.71 1.39
C LEU A 8 16.82 24.41 0.73
N PRO A 9 18.03 24.25 1.28
CA PRO A 9 19.23 24.96 0.81
C PRO A 9 19.68 24.54 -0.59
N THR A 10 19.19 23.42 -1.10
CA THR A 10 19.58 22.85 -2.40
C THR A 10 18.37 22.37 -3.19
N SER A 11 18.56 22.06 -4.47
CA SER A 11 17.47 21.63 -5.35
C SER A 11 17.06 20.16 -5.12
N ALA A 12 15.81 19.82 -5.47
CA ALA A 12 15.32 18.45 -5.43
C ALA A 12 16.22 17.46 -6.19
N LEU A 13 16.82 17.89 -7.31
CA LEU A 13 17.77 17.09 -8.08
C LEU A 13 18.98 16.59 -7.27
N ARG A 14 19.40 17.32 -6.25
CA ARG A 14 20.49 16.89 -5.38
C ARG A 14 20.06 15.74 -4.49
N TYR A 15 18.86 15.77 -3.97
CA TYR A 15 18.34 14.73 -3.07
C TYR A 15 17.93 13.48 -3.85
N GLY A 16 17.56 13.61 -5.12
CA GLY A 16 17.12 12.49 -5.99
C GLY A 16 18.23 11.85 -6.82
N ASN A 17 19.48 12.34 -6.78
CA ASN A 17 20.53 11.91 -7.73
C ASN A 17 21.37 10.70 -7.27
N GLY A 18 21.06 10.04 -6.17
CA GLY A 18 21.71 8.80 -5.74
C GLY A 18 21.57 7.67 -6.77
N ARG A 19 22.62 6.88 -6.94
CA ARG A 19 22.67 5.78 -7.95
C ARG A 19 22.91 4.42 -7.32
N THR A 20 23.51 4.37 -6.17
CA THR A 20 23.65 3.14 -5.38
C THR A 20 22.69 3.19 -4.18
N PRO A 21 22.34 2.06 -3.57
CA PRO A 21 21.51 2.04 -2.36
C PRO A 21 22.06 2.94 -1.25
N GLU A 22 23.37 2.91 -1.02
CA GLU A 22 24.07 3.75 -0.06
C GLU A 22 23.92 5.25 -0.38
N GLU A 23 24.21 5.65 -1.64
CA GLU A 23 24.04 7.04 -2.06
C GLU A 23 22.59 7.52 -1.94
N ILE A 24 21.61 6.65 -2.23
CA ILE A 24 20.19 6.97 -2.11
C ILE A 24 19.83 7.18 -0.63
N GLY A 25 20.28 6.30 0.25
CA GLY A 25 20.05 6.40 1.68
C GLY A 25 20.66 7.68 2.29
N ASP A 26 21.89 7.99 1.93
CA ASP A 26 22.55 9.25 2.31
C ASP A 26 21.73 10.48 1.86
N LYS A 27 21.14 10.43 0.67
CA LYS A 27 20.31 11.52 0.14
C LYS A 27 18.98 11.66 0.88
N TRP A 28 18.33 10.58 1.24
CA TRP A 28 17.13 10.63 2.09
C TRP A 28 17.45 11.24 3.45
N ARG A 29 18.56 10.79 4.06
CA ARG A 29 19.00 11.31 5.36
C ARG A 29 19.39 12.80 5.28
N GLU A 30 20.07 13.24 4.19
CA GLU A 30 20.43 14.64 3.92
C GLU A 30 19.16 15.48 3.82
N LEU A 31 18.16 15.07 3.01
CA LEU A 31 16.90 15.77 2.85
C LEU A 31 16.15 15.91 4.19
N ALA A 32 16.06 14.81 4.93
CA ALA A 32 15.38 14.78 6.23
C ALA A 32 16.04 15.75 7.22
N ALA A 33 17.36 15.73 7.30
CA ALA A 33 18.10 16.62 8.18
C ALA A 33 17.91 18.11 7.81
N ASP A 34 18.00 18.43 6.52
CA ASP A 34 17.83 19.79 6.05
C ASP A 34 16.42 20.33 6.32
N ALA A 35 15.39 19.49 6.13
CA ALA A 35 14.01 19.85 6.41
C ALA A 35 13.76 20.08 7.91
N ILE A 36 14.21 19.15 8.75
CA ILE A 36 14.04 19.21 10.20
C ILE A 36 14.76 20.41 10.82
N VAL A 37 15.99 20.69 10.37
CA VAL A 37 16.75 21.88 10.85
C VAL A 37 16.00 23.18 10.57
N LEU A 38 15.34 23.30 9.41
CA LEU A 38 14.54 24.50 9.10
C LEU A 38 13.27 24.58 9.94
N ALA A 39 12.60 23.44 10.16
CA ALA A 39 11.42 23.41 11.00
C ALA A 39 11.75 23.71 12.48
N GLU A 40 12.85 23.22 12.99
CA GLU A 40 13.35 23.51 14.35
C GLU A 40 13.76 24.97 14.52
N ALA A 41 14.28 25.59 13.48
CA ALA A 41 14.69 27.02 13.51
C ALA A 41 13.50 27.98 13.41
N ASP A 42 12.33 27.54 13.01
CA ASP A 42 11.14 28.34 12.89
C ASP A 42 10.48 28.53 14.27
N PRO A 43 10.29 29.77 14.77
CA PRO A 43 9.59 29.99 16.03
C PRO A 43 8.13 29.52 16.07
N ALA A 44 7.52 29.30 14.90
CA ALA A 44 6.18 28.71 14.74
C ALA A 44 6.25 27.21 14.38
N GLY A 45 7.45 26.62 14.35
CA GLY A 45 7.69 25.22 14.05
C GLY A 45 7.11 24.28 15.10
N PRO A 46 7.05 22.98 14.81
CA PRO A 46 6.53 21.99 15.75
C PRO A 46 7.47 21.79 16.94
N ASP A 47 6.88 21.49 18.09
CA ASP A 47 7.58 20.79 19.18
C ASP A 47 7.56 19.31 18.80
N PHE A 48 8.70 18.78 18.35
CA PHE A 48 8.77 17.42 17.83
C PHE A 48 8.43 16.36 18.89
N SER A 49 8.64 16.66 20.15
CA SER A 49 8.33 15.74 21.26
C SER A 49 6.83 15.47 21.46
N GLU A 50 5.96 16.28 20.85
CA GLU A 50 4.50 16.07 20.88
C GLU A 50 3.98 15.06 19.85
N TYR A 51 4.86 14.53 18.98
CA TYR A 51 4.47 13.67 17.86
C TYR A 51 5.24 12.34 17.88
N ASP A 52 4.56 11.27 17.47
CA ASP A 52 5.10 9.91 17.35
C ASP A 52 5.38 9.51 15.89
N SER A 53 5.06 10.35 14.91
CA SER A 53 5.23 10.05 13.48
C SER A 53 5.54 11.31 12.70
N TYR A 54 6.51 11.22 11.79
CA TYR A 54 7.02 12.36 11.03
C TYR A 54 6.94 12.08 9.54
N LEU A 55 6.33 13.01 8.82
CA LEU A 55 6.15 12.93 7.38
C LEU A 55 6.71 14.20 6.72
N ILE A 56 7.63 14.02 5.79
CA ILE A 56 8.13 15.09 4.93
C ILE A 56 7.46 14.95 3.57
N ILE A 57 6.69 15.96 3.17
CA ILE A 57 6.13 16.05 1.82
C ILE A 57 7.00 17.05 1.04
N HIS A 58 7.68 16.57 0.00
CA HIS A 58 8.47 17.43 -0.86
C HIS A 58 7.66 17.91 -2.07
N ALA A 59 7.94 19.12 -2.54
CA ALA A 59 7.34 19.66 -3.74
C ALA A 59 7.73 18.85 -4.97
N GLY A 60 6.81 18.75 -5.92
CA GLY A 60 7.00 18.08 -7.21
C GLY A 60 6.70 16.60 -7.18
N LEU A 61 7.23 15.91 -8.17
CA LEU A 61 6.96 14.50 -8.43
C LEU A 61 7.92 13.60 -7.67
N GLY A 62 7.49 12.38 -7.39
CA GLY A 62 8.32 11.31 -6.88
C GLY A 62 8.97 10.49 -8.01
N HIS A 63 10.01 9.74 -7.66
CA HIS A 63 10.69 8.83 -8.59
C HIS A 63 9.76 7.76 -9.18
N GLU A 64 8.62 7.54 -8.57
CA GLU A 64 7.53 6.65 -9.03
C GLU A 64 7.02 7.02 -10.42
N THR A 65 7.21 8.28 -10.83
CA THR A 65 6.89 8.75 -12.20
C THR A 65 7.90 8.30 -13.25
N GLY A 66 9.01 7.66 -12.84
CA GLY A 66 10.05 7.13 -13.73
C GLY A 66 11.17 8.12 -14.07
N GLN A 67 11.21 9.30 -13.46
CA GLN A 67 12.29 10.24 -13.66
C GLN A 67 13.51 9.92 -12.78
N LEU A 68 14.70 9.93 -13.37
CA LEU A 68 15.91 9.41 -12.73
C LEU A 68 16.43 10.22 -11.53
N ASN A 69 16.07 11.49 -11.44
CA ASN A 69 16.58 12.39 -10.41
C ASN A 69 15.48 12.89 -9.46
N ASP A 70 14.29 12.30 -9.53
CA ASP A 70 13.25 12.61 -8.58
C ASP A 70 13.50 11.86 -7.26
N ILE A 71 13.05 12.47 -6.18
CA ILE A 71 13.20 11.91 -4.83
C ILE A 71 12.30 10.68 -4.72
N ARG A 72 12.86 9.58 -4.21
CA ARG A 72 12.10 8.35 -4.00
C ARG A 72 11.27 8.44 -2.74
N SER A 73 10.02 7.99 -2.82
CA SER A 73 9.21 7.76 -1.62
C SER A 73 9.83 6.68 -0.75
N VAL A 74 9.88 6.92 0.56
CA VAL A 74 10.50 5.98 1.50
C VAL A 74 9.91 6.11 2.90
N TYR A 75 9.86 5.00 3.62
CA TYR A 75 9.86 4.94 5.06
C TYR A 75 11.28 4.62 5.52
N LEU A 76 11.90 5.52 6.26
CA LEU A 76 13.20 5.31 6.91
C LEU A 76 12.95 4.81 8.31
N SER A 77 13.26 3.55 8.54
CA SER A 77 13.19 2.93 9.88
C SER A 77 14.36 3.38 10.75
N ALA A 78 14.32 3.04 12.03
CA ALA A 78 15.43 3.26 12.96
C ALA A 78 16.72 2.57 12.49
N ALA A 79 16.62 1.41 11.85
CA ALA A 79 17.74 0.69 11.28
C ALA A 79 18.33 1.42 10.07
N ASP A 80 17.48 1.93 9.16
CA ASP A 80 17.92 2.71 8.01
C ASP A 80 18.60 4.01 8.45
N LEU A 81 18.01 4.73 9.39
CA LEU A 81 18.63 5.94 9.92
C LEU A 81 19.97 5.65 10.61
N ALA A 82 20.07 4.53 11.34
CA ALA A 82 21.33 4.12 11.95
C ALA A 82 22.44 3.84 10.92
N GLU A 83 22.06 3.24 9.76
CA GLU A 83 22.97 2.99 8.65
C GLU A 83 23.44 4.29 7.99
N TYR A 84 22.53 5.27 7.81
CA TYR A 84 22.80 6.51 7.08
C TYR A 84 23.18 7.70 7.97
N GLY A 85 23.70 7.47 9.16
CA GLY A 85 24.28 8.52 10.02
C GLY A 85 23.55 8.79 11.34
N GLY A 86 22.61 7.94 11.70
CA GLY A 86 21.89 7.96 12.97
C GLY A 86 20.59 8.77 12.97
N PRO A 87 19.84 8.69 14.08
CA PRO A 87 18.58 9.42 14.26
C PRO A 87 18.79 10.94 14.13
N LEU A 88 17.71 11.66 13.90
CA LEU A 88 17.73 13.12 13.87
C LEU A 88 17.50 13.64 15.29
N VAL A 89 18.42 14.48 15.75
CA VAL A 89 18.37 15.07 17.09
C VAL A 89 17.66 16.41 17.00
N VAL A 90 16.58 16.60 17.76
CA VAL A 90 15.73 17.79 17.74
C VAL A 90 15.45 18.30 19.15
N ASP A 91 14.74 19.42 19.26
CA ASP A 91 14.35 20.07 20.53
C ASP A 91 15.56 20.31 21.44
N ALA A 92 16.60 20.93 20.85
CA ALA A 92 17.88 21.20 21.54
C ALA A 92 18.54 19.94 22.16
N GLY A 93 18.32 18.76 21.57
CA GLY A 93 18.91 17.50 22.00
C GLY A 93 18.05 16.70 22.98
N SER A 94 16.84 17.11 23.24
CA SER A 94 15.94 16.42 24.19
C SER A 94 15.08 15.33 23.52
N HIS A 95 14.94 15.34 22.19
CA HIS A 95 14.15 14.39 21.45
C HIS A 95 14.89 13.81 20.23
N LEU A 96 14.58 12.56 19.86
CA LEU A 96 15.15 11.86 18.74
C LEU A 96 14.03 11.44 17.79
N ILE A 97 14.18 11.79 16.52
CA ILE A 97 13.37 11.22 15.45
C ILE A 97 14.10 9.95 14.99
N GLU A 98 13.54 8.79 15.32
CA GLU A 98 14.13 7.48 15.04
C GLU A 98 13.59 6.86 13.75
N ASP A 99 12.45 7.34 13.25
CA ASP A 99 11.89 6.96 11.95
C ASP A 99 11.13 8.14 11.31
N LEU A 100 10.98 8.10 10.00
CA LEU A 100 10.20 9.11 9.28
C LEU A 100 9.84 8.64 7.86
N TRP A 101 8.91 9.35 7.23
CA TRP A 101 8.52 9.12 5.84
C TRP A 101 8.89 10.31 4.96
N ILE A 102 9.22 10.03 3.71
CA ILE A 102 9.41 11.03 2.66
C ILE A 102 8.48 10.68 1.51
N LEU A 103 7.61 11.61 1.13
CA LEU A 103 6.65 11.47 0.04
C LEU A 103 6.65 12.70 -0.87
N PRO A 104 6.30 12.55 -2.14
CA PRO A 104 6.07 13.69 -3.04
C PRO A 104 4.71 14.32 -2.77
N GLU A 105 4.49 15.56 -3.22
CA GLU A 105 3.16 16.17 -3.22
C GLU A 105 2.24 15.62 -4.33
N ALA A 106 2.82 15.04 -5.38
CA ALA A 106 2.07 14.51 -6.51
C ALA A 106 2.69 13.20 -7.05
N VAL A 107 1.84 12.33 -7.59
CA VAL A 107 2.25 11.02 -8.14
C VAL A 107 2.31 10.99 -9.66
N ASP A 108 1.93 12.06 -10.34
CA ASP A 108 2.02 12.17 -11.79
C ASP A 108 2.27 13.61 -12.27
N ASP A 109 2.60 13.74 -13.56
CA ASP A 109 2.91 15.00 -14.24
C ASP A 109 1.74 15.98 -14.33
N ARG A 110 0.54 15.58 -13.97
CA ARG A 110 -0.67 16.44 -13.87
C ARG A 110 -0.89 16.98 -12.46
N GLY A 111 0.01 16.71 -11.53
CA GLY A 111 -0.06 17.18 -10.16
C GLY A 111 -1.11 16.46 -9.30
N ARG A 112 -1.48 15.23 -9.64
CA ARG A 112 -2.49 14.46 -8.90
C ARG A 112 -1.88 13.77 -7.69
N ALA A 113 -2.54 13.91 -6.55
CA ALA A 113 -2.12 13.31 -5.29
C ALA A 113 -2.76 11.93 -5.10
N GLY A 114 -2.15 10.86 -5.60
CA GLY A 114 -2.55 9.46 -5.38
C GLY A 114 -1.73 8.82 -4.27
N LEU A 115 -1.58 9.48 -3.11
CA LEU A 115 -0.68 9.05 -2.05
C LEU A 115 -1.27 8.03 -1.07
N ASN A 116 -2.58 7.75 -1.14
CA ASN A 116 -3.27 6.91 -0.14
C ASN A 116 -2.59 5.55 0.06
N GLY A 117 -2.17 4.92 -1.03
CA GLY A 117 -1.51 3.62 -0.97
C GLY A 117 -0.12 3.69 -0.35
N LEU A 118 0.67 4.69 -0.70
CA LEU A 118 2.00 4.90 -0.12
C LEU A 118 1.90 5.28 1.36
N LEU A 119 0.98 6.17 1.73
CA LEU A 119 0.71 6.52 3.12
C LEU A 119 0.31 5.29 3.93
N ALA A 120 -0.63 4.49 3.42
CA ALA A 120 -1.08 3.28 4.10
C ALA A 120 0.05 2.24 4.22
N LYS A 121 0.87 2.06 3.18
CA LYS A 121 2.01 1.14 3.17
C LYS A 121 3.09 1.57 4.18
N PHE A 122 3.48 2.84 4.17
CA PHE A 122 4.54 3.33 5.05
C PHE A 122 4.09 3.36 6.51
N PHE A 123 2.83 3.70 6.76
CA PHE A 123 2.26 3.54 8.09
C PHE A 123 2.24 2.07 8.54
N GLY A 124 1.95 1.15 7.61
CA GLY A 124 2.09 -0.28 7.86
C GLY A 124 3.52 -0.69 8.27
N HIS A 125 4.54 -0.14 7.59
CA HIS A 125 5.94 -0.36 7.96
C HIS A 125 6.26 0.21 9.35
N GLN A 126 5.80 1.43 9.65
CA GLN A 126 5.98 2.03 10.98
C GLN A 126 5.31 1.21 12.10
N LEU A 127 4.18 0.56 11.81
CA LEU A 127 3.52 -0.37 12.72
C LEU A 127 4.24 -1.74 12.83
N GLY A 128 5.30 -1.96 12.07
CA GLY A 128 6.09 -3.19 12.08
C GLY A 128 5.70 -4.23 11.02
N LEU A 129 4.86 -3.88 10.04
CA LEU A 129 4.59 -4.80 8.93
C LEU A 129 5.79 -4.88 7.99
N PRO A 130 6.23 -6.09 7.61
CA PRO A 130 7.31 -6.26 6.67
C PRO A 130 6.88 -5.90 5.23
N GLY A 131 7.84 -5.52 4.40
CA GLY A 131 7.65 -5.46 2.96
C GLY A 131 7.50 -6.84 2.36
N LEU A 132 6.54 -7.01 1.46
CA LEU A 132 6.21 -8.29 0.83
C LEU A 132 6.76 -8.44 -0.58
N SER A 133 7.36 -7.40 -1.13
CA SER A 133 8.03 -7.43 -2.44
C SER A 133 9.31 -8.27 -2.39
N ASN A 134 9.76 -8.71 -3.56
CA ASN A 134 11.10 -9.22 -3.72
C ASN A 134 12.07 -8.05 -3.92
N PHE A 135 12.79 -7.66 -2.88
CA PHE A 135 13.76 -6.58 -2.93
C PHE A 135 15.04 -6.94 -3.71
N GLY A 136 15.29 -8.23 -3.93
CA GLY A 136 16.47 -8.69 -4.66
C GLY A 136 16.43 -8.38 -6.16
N ASP A 137 15.24 -8.40 -6.76
CA ASP A 137 15.05 -8.14 -8.20
C ASP A 137 14.02 -7.02 -8.48
N GLY A 138 13.39 -6.46 -7.43
CA GLY A 138 12.44 -5.38 -7.52
C GLY A 138 11.07 -5.77 -8.10
N LEU A 139 10.77 -7.07 -8.11
CA LEU A 139 9.48 -7.57 -8.61
C LEU A 139 8.52 -7.87 -7.45
N PRO A 140 7.21 -7.98 -7.73
CA PRO A 140 6.23 -8.36 -6.73
C PRO A 140 6.54 -9.71 -6.07
N GLY A 141 6.31 -9.81 -4.77
CA GLY A 141 6.37 -11.07 -4.02
C GLY A 141 4.99 -11.69 -3.83
N VAL A 142 3.98 -10.86 -3.57
CA VAL A 142 2.58 -11.26 -3.35
C VAL A 142 1.60 -10.57 -4.32
N GLY A 143 2.10 -9.66 -5.14
CA GLY A 143 1.33 -9.01 -6.20
C GLY A 143 0.42 -7.89 -5.74
N GLY A 144 -0.47 -7.49 -6.66
CA GLY A 144 -1.36 -6.35 -6.49
C GLY A 144 -2.50 -6.55 -5.48
N GLY A 145 -2.66 -7.76 -4.94
CA GLY A 145 -3.57 -8.03 -3.82
C GLY A 145 -3.01 -7.64 -2.46
N GLY A 146 -1.71 -7.31 -2.34
CA GLY A 146 -1.04 -6.99 -1.08
C GLY A 146 -0.69 -5.51 -0.93
N LEU A 147 -1.23 -4.82 0.08
CA LEU A 147 -0.87 -3.44 0.40
C LEU A 147 0.65 -3.27 0.62
N MET A 148 1.28 -4.21 1.32
CA MET A 148 2.72 -4.15 1.63
C MET A 148 3.62 -4.56 0.46
N ASP A 149 3.05 -4.69 -0.74
CA ASP A 149 3.72 -4.94 -2.01
C ASP A 149 3.31 -3.87 -3.04
N VAL A 150 3.20 -4.22 -4.29
CA VAL A 150 2.78 -3.33 -5.40
C VAL A 150 1.30 -2.92 -5.32
N GLY A 151 0.51 -3.59 -4.48
CA GLY A 151 -0.88 -3.18 -4.22
C GLY A 151 -1.03 -1.74 -3.74
N ALA A 152 -0.02 -1.18 -3.05
CA ALA A 152 0.00 0.21 -2.66
C ALA A 152 -0.10 1.18 -3.85
N ASN A 153 0.34 0.76 -5.02
CA ASN A 153 0.33 1.58 -6.24
C ASN A 153 -0.88 1.27 -7.16
N ARG A 154 -1.90 0.57 -6.65
CA ARG A 154 -3.07 0.24 -7.45
C ARG A 154 -3.77 1.48 -7.99
N ILE A 155 -4.22 1.36 -9.22
CA ILE A 155 -4.89 2.42 -9.95
C ILE A 155 -6.25 2.70 -9.32
N GLY A 156 -6.54 3.97 -9.12
CA GLY A 156 -7.89 4.48 -8.97
C GLY A 156 -8.26 5.34 -10.18
N PHE A 157 -9.44 5.90 -10.16
CA PHE A 157 -9.92 6.78 -11.20
C PHE A 157 -10.27 8.14 -10.59
N VAL A 158 -10.03 9.21 -11.35
CA VAL A 158 -10.60 10.52 -11.09
C VAL A 158 -11.40 10.95 -12.31
N LEU A 159 -12.52 11.58 -12.10
CA LEU A 159 -13.29 12.20 -13.16
C LEU A 159 -12.81 13.66 -13.30
N HIS A 160 -12.30 14.01 -14.47
CA HIS A 160 -11.91 15.37 -14.79
C HIS A 160 -12.50 15.77 -16.14
N ASP A 161 -13.32 16.83 -16.17
CA ASP A 161 -14.01 17.31 -17.36
C ASP A 161 -14.77 16.20 -18.11
N ASP A 162 -15.53 15.38 -17.40
CA ASP A 162 -16.25 14.20 -17.92
C ASP A 162 -15.35 13.14 -18.58
N GLN A 163 -14.03 13.20 -18.36
CA GLN A 163 -13.07 12.19 -18.79
C GLN A 163 -12.55 11.41 -17.60
N LEU A 164 -12.43 10.10 -17.83
CA LEU A 164 -11.85 9.19 -16.85
C LEU A 164 -10.33 9.24 -16.92
N ASP A 165 -9.72 9.65 -15.85
CA ASP A 165 -8.27 9.63 -15.68
C ASP A 165 -7.86 8.58 -14.65
N PHE A 166 -6.77 7.89 -14.91
CA PHE A 166 -6.18 6.90 -13.99
C PHE A 166 -5.18 7.59 -13.06
N VAL A 167 -5.25 7.29 -11.78
CA VAL A 167 -4.29 7.77 -10.78
C VAL A 167 -3.80 6.59 -9.95
N PHE A 168 -2.49 6.38 -9.96
CA PHE A 168 -1.86 5.33 -9.17
C PHE A 168 -1.96 5.65 -7.66
N GLY A 169 -2.06 4.60 -6.82
CA GLY A 169 -2.03 4.72 -5.38
C GLY A 169 -3.30 5.27 -4.72
N THR A 170 -4.38 5.50 -5.48
CA THR A 170 -5.61 6.11 -4.94
C THR A 170 -6.43 5.15 -4.11
N VAL A 171 -6.59 3.91 -4.56
CA VAL A 171 -7.41 2.89 -3.89
C VAL A 171 -6.55 1.63 -3.65
N PRO A 172 -5.74 1.64 -2.60
CA PRO A 172 -4.94 0.48 -2.24
C PRO A 172 -5.82 -0.65 -1.73
N PRO A 173 -5.43 -1.93 -1.92
CA PRO A 173 -6.13 -3.06 -1.32
C PRO A 173 -5.92 -3.10 0.19
N HIS A 174 -6.74 -3.87 0.88
CA HIS A 174 -6.50 -4.21 2.27
C HIS A 174 -5.15 -4.93 2.47
N PRO A 175 -4.51 -4.79 3.64
CA PRO A 175 -3.43 -5.68 4.04
C PRO A 175 -3.90 -7.13 4.00
N LEU A 176 -3.00 -8.07 3.69
CA LEU A 176 -3.32 -9.50 3.71
C LEU A 176 -3.81 -9.94 5.10
N ALA A 177 -4.63 -10.98 5.15
CA ALA A 177 -5.08 -11.52 6.44
C ALA A 177 -3.91 -11.92 7.34
N TRP A 178 -2.83 -12.47 6.76
CA TRP A 178 -1.60 -12.77 7.51
C TRP A 178 -1.00 -11.51 8.13
N THR A 179 -0.84 -10.41 7.37
CA THR A 179 -0.30 -9.14 7.90
C THR A 179 -1.20 -8.51 8.96
N LYS A 180 -2.52 -8.54 8.75
CA LYS A 180 -3.48 -8.08 9.78
C LYS A 180 -3.37 -8.87 11.08
N ALA A 181 -3.13 -10.17 11.00
CA ALA A 181 -2.95 -11.01 12.17
C ALA A 181 -1.62 -10.73 12.91
N GLN A 182 -0.55 -10.36 12.20
CA GLN A 182 0.73 -9.94 12.81
C GLN A 182 0.55 -8.72 13.73
N LEU A 183 -0.32 -7.79 13.33
CA LEU A 183 -0.67 -6.61 14.15
C LEU A 183 -1.77 -6.87 15.18
N GLY A 184 -2.30 -8.11 15.25
CA GLY A 184 -3.39 -8.44 16.17
C GLY A 184 -4.74 -7.80 15.78
N TRP A 185 -4.89 -7.31 14.56
CA TRP A 185 -6.14 -6.71 14.08
C TRP A 185 -7.23 -7.74 13.82
N ILE A 186 -6.82 -8.96 13.47
CA ILE A 186 -7.72 -10.10 13.30
C ILE A 186 -7.12 -11.34 13.96
N GLU A 187 -8.01 -12.28 14.32
CA GLU A 187 -7.63 -13.62 14.76
C GLU A 187 -8.04 -14.65 13.71
N ALA A 188 -7.08 -15.44 13.22
CA ALA A 188 -7.36 -16.49 12.27
C ALA A 188 -7.87 -17.75 12.98
N VAL A 189 -8.93 -18.34 12.46
CA VAL A 189 -9.44 -19.63 12.96
C VAL A 189 -8.51 -20.75 12.50
N THR A 190 -7.89 -21.44 13.45
CA THR A 190 -7.01 -22.57 13.12
C THR A 190 -7.81 -23.84 12.93
N ILE A 191 -7.63 -24.49 11.77
CA ILE A 191 -8.30 -25.73 11.39
C ILE A 191 -7.28 -26.87 11.34
N GLN A 192 -7.57 -27.98 12.05
CA GLN A 192 -6.72 -29.18 12.12
C GLN A 192 -7.42 -30.45 11.65
N ARG A 193 -8.67 -30.34 11.16
CA ARG A 193 -9.47 -31.47 10.68
C ARG A 193 -10.48 -30.99 9.67
N ASP A 194 -11.05 -31.90 8.91
CA ASP A 194 -12.11 -31.61 7.96
C ASP A 194 -13.25 -30.81 8.61
N THR A 195 -13.52 -29.66 8.04
CA THR A 195 -14.56 -28.76 8.53
C THR A 195 -15.09 -27.87 7.39
N THR A 196 -16.27 -27.31 7.59
CA THR A 196 -16.83 -26.27 6.73
C THR A 196 -16.89 -24.99 7.54
N ILE A 197 -16.35 -23.93 6.98
CA ILE A 197 -16.30 -22.61 7.62
C ILE A 197 -16.66 -21.53 6.61
N THR A 198 -17.36 -20.49 7.07
CA THR A 198 -17.62 -19.29 6.28
C THR A 198 -16.50 -18.28 6.53
N ILE A 199 -15.88 -17.79 5.46
CA ILE A 199 -14.86 -16.71 5.53
C ILE A 199 -15.51 -15.46 4.96
N LEU A 200 -15.57 -14.40 5.76
CA LEU A 200 -16.08 -13.09 5.36
C LEU A 200 -15.13 -12.43 4.37
N ALA A 201 -15.64 -11.52 3.55
CA ALA A 201 -14.79 -10.65 2.74
C ALA A 201 -13.85 -9.84 3.64
N GLY A 202 -12.65 -9.54 3.14
CA GLY A 202 -11.54 -9.00 3.93
C GLY A 202 -11.81 -7.65 4.60
N ASP A 203 -12.79 -6.90 4.10
CA ASP A 203 -13.29 -5.61 4.62
C ASP A 203 -14.47 -5.76 5.60
N ARG A 204 -14.99 -6.99 5.79
CA ARG A 204 -16.14 -7.24 6.65
C ARG A 204 -15.71 -7.62 8.07
N VAL A 205 -16.38 -7.01 9.03
CA VAL A 205 -16.22 -7.35 10.45
C VAL A 205 -17.26 -8.38 10.85
N PRO A 206 -16.90 -9.46 11.56
CA PRO A 206 -17.86 -10.42 12.06
C PRO A 206 -18.88 -9.76 12.99
N VAL A 207 -20.16 -10.09 12.78
CA VAL A 207 -21.19 -9.70 13.73
C VAL A 207 -20.99 -10.49 15.04
N ALA A 208 -21.21 -9.86 16.17
CA ALA A 208 -21.06 -10.51 17.48
C ALA A 208 -21.93 -11.79 17.54
N GLY A 209 -21.30 -12.91 17.89
CA GLY A 209 -21.92 -14.25 17.92
C GLY A 209 -21.95 -14.97 16.59
N SER A 210 -21.41 -14.38 15.50
CA SER A 210 -21.22 -15.08 14.21
C SER A 210 -20.12 -16.15 14.34
N ALA A 211 -20.34 -17.30 13.67
CA ALA A 211 -19.31 -18.34 13.50
C ALA A 211 -18.42 -18.10 12.27
N ALA A 212 -18.65 -17.00 11.53
CA ALA A 212 -17.84 -16.67 10.36
C ALA A 212 -16.47 -16.13 10.77
N ALA A 213 -15.44 -16.55 10.05
CA ALA A 213 -14.05 -16.15 10.26
C ALA A 213 -13.67 -14.99 9.34
N GLN A 214 -12.72 -14.16 9.75
CA GLN A 214 -12.06 -13.20 8.85
C GLN A 214 -10.91 -13.84 8.08
N ALA A 215 -10.26 -14.82 8.69
CA ALA A 215 -9.22 -15.62 8.08
C ALA A 215 -9.18 -17.02 8.68
N VAL A 216 -8.60 -17.95 7.94
CA VAL A 216 -8.38 -19.34 8.38
C VAL A 216 -6.92 -19.68 8.24
N ARG A 217 -6.37 -20.34 9.26
CA ARG A 217 -5.03 -20.92 9.25
C ARG A 217 -5.11 -22.43 9.27
N VAL A 218 -4.42 -23.10 8.34
CA VAL A 218 -4.28 -24.56 8.27
C VAL A 218 -2.82 -24.91 8.45
N PRO A 219 -2.38 -25.39 9.62
CA PRO A 219 -0.99 -25.83 9.83
C PRO A 219 -0.66 -27.01 8.94
N LEU A 220 0.48 -26.96 8.25
CA LEU A 220 1.06 -28.06 7.46
C LEU A 220 2.18 -28.77 8.22
N SER A 221 2.96 -27.98 8.96
CA SER A 221 4.07 -28.42 9.81
C SER A 221 4.17 -27.47 11.03
N PRO A 222 5.14 -27.65 11.91
CA PRO A 222 5.37 -26.68 13.00
C PRO A 222 5.70 -25.26 12.53
N SER A 223 6.30 -25.12 11.32
CA SER A 223 6.73 -23.85 10.76
C SER A 223 6.03 -23.46 9.46
N GLU A 224 5.20 -24.33 8.90
CA GLU A 224 4.50 -24.02 7.64
C GLU A 224 2.99 -24.05 7.83
N SER A 225 2.30 -23.12 7.18
CA SER A 225 0.84 -23.06 7.22
C SER A 225 0.26 -22.47 5.92
N LEU A 226 -1.00 -22.84 5.65
CA LEU A 226 -1.81 -22.12 4.68
C LEU A 226 -2.67 -21.11 5.42
N TRP A 227 -2.74 -19.91 4.85
CA TRP A 227 -3.64 -18.87 5.28
C TRP A 227 -4.67 -18.60 4.19
N LEU A 228 -5.91 -18.63 4.57
CA LEU A 228 -7.04 -18.46 3.67
C LEU A 228 -7.77 -17.17 4.01
N GLU A 229 -7.98 -16.33 3.00
CA GLU A 229 -8.79 -15.11 3.10
C GLU A 229 -9.72 -14.99 1.90
N ASN A 230 -10.84 -14.35 2.11
CA ASN A 230 -11.80 -14.05 1.05
C ASN A 230 -11.65 -12.58 0.66
N ARG A 231 -11.24 -12.32 -0.58
CA ARG A 231 -11.12 -10.98 -1.15
C ARG A 231 -12.21 -10.75 -2.16
N GLN A 232 -12.88 -9.63 -2.07
CA GLN A 232 -13.99 -9.29 -2.96
C GLN A 232 -13.77 -7.88 -3.49
N GLN A 233 -13.71 -7.75 -4.81
CA GLN A 233 -13.67 -6.44 -5.48
C GLN A 233 -14.93 -5.62 -5.12
N ARG A 234 -16.02 -6.31 -4.80
CA ARG A 234 -17.25 -5.74 -4.28
C ARG A 234 -17.77 -6.60 -3.13
N SER A 235 -17.67 -6.07 -1.93
CA SER A 235 -18.11 -6.77 -0.71
C SER A 235 -19.50 -6.37 -0.27
N ARG A 236 -20.00 -5.20 -0.70
CA ARG A 236 -21.31 -4.65 -0.33
C ARG A 236 -22.36 -4.97 -1.37
N THR A 237 -23.58 -5.21 -0.91
CA THR A 237 -24.75 -5.33 -1.77
C THR A 237 -25.30 -3.94 -2.09
N GLU A 238 -26.07 -3.80 -3.18
CA GLU A 238 -26.72 -2.52 -3.52
C GLU A 238 -27.60 -1.96 -2.39
N ALA A 239 -28.19 -2.84 -1.57
CA ALA A 239 -29.01 -2.45 -0.42
C ALA A 239 -28.18 -1.84 0.74
N GLU A 240 -26.88 -2.09 0.78
CA GLU A 240 -25.96 -1.56 1.81
C GLU A 240 -25.30 -0.25 1.38
N LEU A 241 -25.53 0.18 0.14
CA LEU A 241 -25.01 1.44 -0.37
C LEU A 241 -25.98 2.59 0.01
N PRO A 242 -25.48 3.82 0.16
CA PRO A 242 -26.34 4.98 0.34
C PRO A 242 -27.36 5.12 -0.81
N ALA A 243 -28.53 5.65 -0.51
CA ALA A 243 -29.59 5.80 -1.50
C ALA A 243 -29.13 6.70 -2.66
N GLY A 244 -29.32 6.22 -3.88
CA GLY A 244 -28.91 6.93 -5.09
C GLY A 244 -27.52 6.59 -5.60
N VAL A 245 -26.80 5.75 -4.87
CA VAL A 245 -25.45 5.30 -5.21
C VAL A 245 -25.55 3.98 -5.99
N THR A 246 -25.08 3.97 -7.22
CA THR A 246 -24.99 2.76 -8.05
C THR A 246 -23.52 2.44 -8.28
N VAL A 247 -23.06 1.25 -7.90
CA VAL A 247 -21.72 0.78 -8.26
C VAL A 247 -21.82 0.02 -9.58
N PRO A 248 -21.40 0.59 -10.68
CA PRO A 248 -21.33 -0.15 -11.92
C PRO A 248 -20.08 -1.00 -11.95
N PHE A 249 -20.19 -2.22 -11.50
CA PHE A 249 -19.30 -3.27 -11.93
C PHE A 249 -19.92 -3.92 -13.17
N SER A 250 -19.74 -3.34 -14.33
CA SER A 250 -20.00 -4.04 -15.57
C SER A 250 -18.83 -4.95 -15.87
N GLY A 251 -19.08 -6.24 -15.76
CA GLY A 251 -18.34 -7.35 -16.34
C GLY A 251 -16.89 -7.12 -16.73
N LEU A 252 -16.13 -7.62 -16.01
CA LEU A 252 -14.72 -8.05 -15.98
C LEU A 252 -13.99 -8.33 -17.30
N GLU A 253 -14.47 -7.96 -18.46
CA GLU A 253 -13.75 -8.30 -19.70
C GLU A 253 -12.46 -7.50 -19.90
N LEU A 254 -12.25 -6.38 -19.20
CA LEU A 254 -11.02 -5.59 -19.34
C LEU A 254 -10.60 -4.83 -18.06
N GLY A 255 -11.15 -5.14 -16.89
CA GLY A 255 -10.79 -4.39 -15.68
C GLY A 255 -11.26 -2.93 -15.67
N TRP A 256 -12.24 -2.58 -16.48
CA TRP A 256 -12.85 -1.27 -16.50
C TRP A 256 -13.93 -1.20 -15.44
N ILE A 257 -13.73 -0.30 -14.49
CA ILE A 257 -14.78 0.14 -13.60
C ILE A 257 -15.29 1.44 -14.20
N GLU A 258 -16.56 1.47 -14.58
CA GLU A 258 -17.16 2.76 -14.88
C GLU A 258 -17.17 3.59 -13.60
N PRO A 259 -16.63 4.82 -13.63
CA PRO A 259 -16.62 5.67 -12.47
C PRO A 259 -18.06 6.04 -12.17
N SER A 260 -18.56 5.53 -11.08
CA SER A 260 -19.73 6.08 -10.46
C SER A 260 -19.31 6.71 -9.15
N GLU A 261 -19.98 7.78 -8.78
CA GLU A 261 -19.87 8.43 -7.48
C GLU A 261 -20.00 7.45 -6.30
N ALA A 262 -20.42 6.24 -6.59
CA ALA A 262 -20.72 5.17 -5.66
C ALA A 262 -19.52 4.35 -5.16
N GLN A 263 -18.36 4.51 -5.73
CA GLN A 263 -17.15 3.80 -5.29
C GLN A 263 -16.46 4.47 -4.10
N PHE A 264 -16.91 5.65 -3.72
CA PHE A 264 -16.23 6.48 -2.74
C PHE A 264 -17.18 6.91 -1.65
N SER A 265 -16.76 6.76 -0.41
CA SER A 265 -17.53 7.16 0.77
C SER A 265 -17.72 8.68 0.86
N HIS A 266 -16.94 9.44 0.13
CA HIS A 266 -17.04 10.89 0.05
C HIS A 266 -16.83 11.35 -1.39
N THR A 267 -17.88 11.87 -2.01
CA THR A 267 -17.77 12.62 -3.25
C THR A 267 -17.38 14.05 -2.89
N ILE A 268 -16.31 14.56 -3.48
CA ILE A 268 -15.95 15.98 -3.36
C ILE A 268 -17.13 16.77 -3.91
N THR A 269 -17.72 17.62 -3.07
CA THR A 269 -18.82 18.48 -3.49
C THR A 269 -18.32 19.52 -4.50
N GLU A 270 -19.21 20.05 -5.37
CA GLU A 270 -18.87 21.13 -6.29
C GLU A 270 -18.17 22.30 -5.59
N ALA A 271 -18.60 22.67 -4.40
CA ALA A 271 -17.98 23.74 -3.62
C ALA A 271 -16.57 23.41 -3.12
N GLU A 272 -16.31 22.14 -2.77
CA GLU A 272 -14.97 21.65 -2.40
C GLU A 272 -14.09 21.53 -3.64
N SER A 273 -14.64 21.06 -4.76
CA SER A 273 -13.97 21.01 -6.06
C SER A 273 -13.57 22.41 -6.52
N ASP A 274 -14.44 23.42 -6.39
CA ASP A 274 -14.14 24.80 -6.75
C ASP A 274 -13.03 25.40 -5.88
N SER A 275 -12.95 25.03 -4.61
CA SER A 275 -11.84 25.46 -3.74
C SER A 275 -10.51 24.79 -4.10
N LEU A 276 -10.55 23.62 -4.72
CA LEU A 276 -9.41 22.84 -5.19
C LEU A 276 -9.13 23.05 -6.69
N ALA A 277 -10.10 23.54 -7.46
CA ALA A 277 -10.04 23.70 -8.93
C ALA A 277 -8.89 24.58 -9.42
N GLY A 278 -8.35 25.47 -8.57
CA GLY A 278 -7.13 26.20 -8.87
C GLY A 278 -5.84 25.34 -8.80
N ARG A 279 -5.94 24.09 -8.37
CA ARG A 279 -4.83 23.18 -8.14
C ARG A 279 -4.88 21.89 -8.99
N GLY A 280 -5.87 21.76 -9.86
CA GLY A 280 -5.87 20.80 -10.98
C GLY A 280 -6.14 19.35 -10.68
N ALA A 281 -6.51 18.92 -9.45
CA ALA A 281 -6.83 17.52 -9.21
C ALA A 281 -7.79 17.33 -8.04
N GLY A 282 -8.76 16.43 -8.22
CA GLY A 282 -9.54 15.91 -7.11
C GLY A 282 -8.67 15.09 -6.17
N VAL A 283 -8.83 15.27 -4.87
CA VAL A 283 -8.22 14.46 -3.84
C VAL A 283 -9.24 13.42 -3.37
N TRP A 284 -8.89 12.16 -3.39
CA TRP A 284 -9.71 11.11 -2.83
C TRP A 284 -9.71 11.20 -1.30
N LEU A 285 -10.87 11.37 -0.70
CA LEU A 285 -11.02 11.47 0.76
C LEU A 285 -11.39 10.13 1.40
N GLY A 286 -11.77 9.14 0.61
CA GLY A 286 -12.09 7.80 1.09
C GLY A 286 -12.64 6.89 -0.01
N ALA A 287 -12.64 5.60 0.24
CA ALA A 287 -13.26 4.59 -0.61
C ALA A 287 -13.99 3.57 0.26
N ASP A 288 -15.16 3.11 -0.20
CA ASP A 288 -15.94 2.11 0.51
C ASP A 288 -15.51 0.67 0.19
N GLU A 289 -14.85 0.48 -0.94
CA GLU A 289 -14.42 -0.83 -1.47
C GLU A 289 -12.92 -0.79 -1.81
N TYR A 290 -12.06 -0.88 -0.79
CA TYR A 290 -10.61 -0.84 -1.00
C TYR A 290 -10.08 -2.02 -1.84
N ASP A 291 -10.75 -3.17 -1.83
CA ASP A 291 -10.39 -4.30 -2.68
C ASP A 291 -10.94 -4.20 -4.11
N ALA A 292 -11.54 -3.07 -4.51
CA ALA A 292 -12.11 -2.89 -5.84
C ALA A 292 -11.14 -3.21 -6.98
N PHE A 293 -9.85 -2.97 -6.78
CA PHE A 293 -8.81 -3.14 -7.80
C PHE A 293 -7.87 -4.32 -7.55
N VAL A 294 -8.19 -5.25 -6.64
CA VAL A 294 -7.43 -6.50 -6.56
C VAL A 294 -7.58 -7.29 -7.87
N PRO A 295 -6.61 -8.13 -8.27
CA PRO A 295 -6.65 -8.84 -9.54
C PRO A 295 -7.93 -9.64 -9.76
N SER A 296 -8.47 -10.25 -8.70
CA SER A 296 -9.73 -11.01 -8.77
C SER A 296 -10.43 -11.11 -7.42
N SER A 297 -11.75 -11.33 -7.49
CA SER A 297 -12.56 -11.74 -6.34
C SER A 297 -12.44 -13.24 -6.13
N GLY A 298 -12.36 -13.68 -4.87
CA GLY A 298 -12.35 -15.08 -4.52
C GLY A 298 -11.61 -15.40 -3.23
N LEU A 299 -11.38 -16.69 -3.03
CA LEU A 299 -10.57 -17.20 -1.94
C LEU A 299 -9.10 -17.17 -2.35
N LEU A 300 -8.28 -16.45 -1.59
CA LEU A 300 -6.83 -16.47 -1.72
C LEU A 300 -6.26 -17.44 -0.70
N ILE A 301 -5.28 -18.26 -1.12
CA ILE A 301 -4.60 -19.23 -0.29
C ILE A 301 -3.11 -18.90 -0.29
N TRP A 302 -2.63 -18.40 0.83
CA TRP A 302 -1.23 -18.07 1.03
C TRP A 302 -0.49 -19.20 1.70
N HIS A 303 0.66 -19.60 1.17
CA HIS A 303 1.60 -20.46 1.87
C HIS A 303 2.60 -19.61 2.64
N VAL A 304 2.75 -19.89 3.91
CA VAL A 304 3.64 -19.19 4.84
C VAL A 304 4.65 -20.19 5.40
N ASP A 305 5.94 -19.85 5.34
CA ASP A 305 7.05 -20.57 5.97
C ASP A 305 7.70 -19.66 7.02
N ASP A 306 7.30 -19.84 8.28
CA ASP A 306 7.78 -19.07 9.42
C ASP A 306 9.31 -19.18 9.60
N THR A 307 9.92 -20.31 9.19
CA THR A 307 11.39 -20.48 9.27
C THR A 307 12.13 -19.49 8.35
N ILE A 308 11.57 -19.23 7.17
CA ILE A 308 12.17 -18.29 6.23
C ILE A 308 11.92 -16.86 6.72
N ILE A 309 10.71 -16.55 7.18
CA ILE A 309 10.33 -15.24 7.67
C ILE A 309 11.19 -14.86 8.88
N ASP A 310 11.32 -15.73 9.87
CA ASP A 310 12.12 -15.48 11.07
C ASP A 310 13.62 -15.40 10.77
N GLY A 311 14.08 -16.16 9.77
CA GLY A 311 15.49 -16.18 9.36
C GLY A 311 15.93 -14.96 8.55
N THR A 312 14.99 -14.30 7.86
CA THR A 312 15.24 -13.13 7.01
C THR A 312 14.04 -12.19 7.04
N PRO A 313 13.77 -11.53 8.18
CA PRO A 313 12.54 -10.72 8.35
C PRO A 313 12.41 -9.61 7.29
N GLU A 314 13.53 -9.06 6.86
CA GLU A 314 13.58 -8.12 5.74
C GLU A 314 13.99 -8.86 4.46
N GLY A 315 13.01 -9.06 3.57
CA GLY A 315 13.27 -9.70 2.29
C GLY A 315 13.11 -11.22 2.26
N PHE A 316 12.25 -11.78 3.12
CA PHE A 316 11.94 -13.22 3.11
C PHE A 316 11.34 -13.72 1.77
N ASN A 317 10.92 -12.82 0.89
CA ASN A 317 10.47 -13.13 -0.47
C ASN A 317 11.56 -12.94 -1.53
N ASN A 318 12.81 -12.58 -1.15
CA ASN A 318 13.90 -12.35 -2.10
C ASN A 318 14.34 -13.62 -2.85
N ASN A 319 14.09 -14.80 -2.29
CA ASN A 319 14.32 -16.05 -2.98
C ASN A 319 13.01 -16.55 -3.64
N ARG A 320 12.86 -16.37 -4.95
CA ARG A 320 11.67 -16.78 -5.70
C ARG A 320 11.36 -18.26 -5.67
N GLU A 321 12.39 -19.11 -5.57
CA GLU A 321 12.19 -20.55 -5.51
C GLU A 321 11.68 -20.99 -4.13
N ARG A 322 11.99 -20.18 -3.12
CA ARG A 322 11.65 -20.48 -1.74
C ARG A 322 11.29 -19.21 -0.96
N PRO A 323 10.17 -18.55 -1.30
CA PRO A 323 9.70 -17.37 -0.59
C PRO A 323 9.09 -17.74 0.77
N GLY A 324 9.14 -16.80 1.73
CA GLY A 324 8.51 -16.97 3.03
C GLY A 324 6.99 -16.86 2.99
N LEU A 325 6.44 -16.09 2.05
CA LEU A 325 5.01 -15.93 1.84
C LEU A 325 4.70 -15.86 0.35
N VAL A 326 3.83 -16.75 -0.14
CA VAL A 326 3.49 -16.85 -1.56
C VAL A 326 2.04 -17.24 -1.76
N LEU A 327 1.39 -16.65 -2.77
CA LEU A 327 0.05 -17.05 -3.21
C LEU A 327 0.10 -18.42 -3.89
N LYS A 328 -0.84 -19.29 -3.58
CA LYS A 328 -1.15 -20.49 -4.35
C LYS A 328 -2.17 -20.10 -5.42
N GLU A 329 -1.66 -19.75 -6.58
CA GLU A 329 -2.48 -19.28 -7.71
C GLU A 329 -3.41 -20.40 -8.20
N ALA A 330 -4.71 -20.09 -8.31
CA ALA A 330 -5.75 -21.11 -8.54
C ALA A 330 -5.71 -21.72 -9.94
N ASP A 331 -5.19 -20.98 -10.93
CA ASP A 331 -5.02 -21.45 -12.30
C ASP A 331 -3.79 -22.38 -12.48
N GLY A 332 -2.98 -22.50 -11.43
CA GLY A 332 -1.78 -23.36 -11.43
C GLY A 332 -0.56 -22.74 -12.14
N TYR A 333 -0.67 -21.52 -12.65
CA TYR A 333 0.47 -20.74 -13.12
C TYR A 333 1.05 -19.94 -11.96
N ARG A 334 2.34 -19.69 -12.01
CA ARG A 334 3.03 -18.84 -11.04
C ARG A 334 3.41 -17.54 -11.72
N ASP A 335 2.42 -16.64 -11.84
CA ASP A 335 2.55 -15.39 -12.58
C ASP A 335 3.13 -14.27 -11.74
N ILE A 336 2.78 -14.20 -10.47
CA ILE A 336 3.22 -13.15 -9.56
C ILE A 336 4.74 -13.12 -9.49
N GLY A 337 5.28 -11.95 -9.81
CA GLY A 337 6.71 -11.71 -9.80
C GLY A 337 7.50 -12.31 -10.97
N ASN A 338 6.88 -12.94 -11.93
CA ASN A 338 7.54 -13.42 -13.13
C ASN A 338 7.45 -12.42 -14.27
N ARG A 339 8.58 -12.11 -14.91
CA ARG A 339 8.61 -11.27 -16.11
C ARG A 339 8.31 -12.11 -17.35
N TYR A 340 7.19 -11.85 -17.98
CA TYR A 340 6.92 -12.32 -19.33
C TYR A 340 7.33 -11.23 -20.31
N PHE A 341 8.08 -11.56 -21.37
CA PHE A 341 8.68 -10.58 -22.29
C PHE A 341 7.67 -9.67 -22.98
N ASP A 342 6.41 -10.05 -23.02
CA ASP A 342 5.33 -9.38 -23.74
C ASP A 342 4.14 -8.93 -22.86
N ARG A 343 4.17 -9.23 -21.54
CA ARG A 343 3.06 -8.96 -20.62
C ARG A 343 3.58 -8.54 -19.24
N GLN A 344 3.90 -7.27 -19.09
CA GLN A 344 4.33 -6.71 -17.80
C GLN A 344 3.24 -6.76 -16.73
N ASP A 345 1.99 -6.73 -17.12
CA ASP A 345 0.80 -6.67 -16.27
C ASP A 345 0.55 -7.95 -15.47
N LEU A 346 1.04 -9.11 -15.95
CA LEU A 346 0.85 -10.40 -15.27
C LEU A 346 1.70 -10.55 -14.00
N THR A 347 2.77 -9.76 -13.88
CA THR A 347 3.67 -9.84 -12.70
C THR A 347 3.00 -9.46 -11.39
N GLU A 348 1.88 -8.75 -11.46
CA GLU A 348 1.13 -8.28 -10.28
C GLU A 348 -0.03 -9.21 -9.91
N GLY A 349 -0.23 -10.28 -10.65
CA GLY A 349 -1.32 -11.23 -10.50
C GLY A 349 -2.44 -11.05 -11.54
N THR A 350 -3.21 -12.11 -11.73
CA THR A 350 -4.24 -12.25 -12.75
C THR A 350 -5.60 -12.56 -12.16
N ARG A 351 -6.61 -12.60 -13.01
CA ARG A 351 -7.96 -13.06 -12.63
C ARG A 351 -8.01 -14.54 -12.24
N GLY A 352 -7.03 -15.32 -12.69
CA GLY A 352 -6.94 -16.75 -12.44
C GLY A 352 -6.42 -17.11 -11.05
N ASP A 353 -5.90 -16.17 -10.28
CA ASP A 353 -5.15 -16.44 -9.05
C ASP A 353 -6.04 -16.79 -7.86
N ALA A 354 -7.27 -16.28 -7.83
CA ALA A 354 -8.22 -16.57 -6.76
C ALA A 354 -9.11 -17.78 -7.07
N PHE A 355 -9.42 -18.57 -6.06
CA PHE A 355 -10.39 -19.65 -6.17
C PHE A 355 -11.82 -19.10 -6.06
N PHE A 356 -12.66 -19.32 -7.06
CA PHE A 356 -14.06 -18.91 -7.07
C PHE A 356 -14.98 -19.94 -7.73
N ALA A 357 -16.25 -19.89 -7.39
CA ALA A 357 -17.25 -20.78 -7.99
C ALA A 357 -17.39 -20.51 -9.50
N GLY A 358 -17.20 -21.54 -10.33
CA GLY A 358 -17.25 -21.43 -11.79
C GLY A 358 -15.90 -21.34 -12.46
N PHE A 359 -14.79 -21.30 -11.70
CA PHE A 359 -13.47 -21.55 -12.25
C PHE A 359 -13.33 -23.06 -12.51
N ALA A 360 -13.46 -23.45 -13.76
CA ALA A 360 -13.11 -24.81 -14.17
C ALA A 360 -11.64 -24.77 -14.62
N ALA A 361 -10.79 -25.42 -13.82
CA ALA A 361 -9.38 -25.61 -14.16
C ALA A 361 -9.22 -26.47 -15.42
#